data_b139a20bf29e6ce6b7627157a78e5ee6
#
_entry.id   b139a20bf29e6ce6b7627157a78e5ee6
#
_cell.length_a   1.000
_cell.length_b   1.000
_cell.length_c   1.000
_cell.angle_alpha   90.00
_cell.angle_beta   90.00
_cell.angle_gamma   90.00
#
_symmetry.space_group_name_H-M   'P 1'
#
loop_
_entity.id
_entity.type
_entity.pdbx_description
1 polymer ?
#
loop_
_entity_poly.entity_id
_entity_poly.type
_entity_poly.pdbx_seq_one_letter_code
_entity_poly.pdbx_strand_id
1 'polypeptide(L)'
;QNNVKAVISSSAIGYYGPDKDPPVPFSEEDPADNHFLGETCRLWEESIQPVKSLNKRLVILRTGIALSAKGGALAEFIKPIRWGIAAILGNGRQVVSWIHVTDLCRMFLYAIENEKVNGVYNAVAPSPITNAGLTRKLARILKGKFFLAMRVPVFVLKIMMGERSIEVLKSTTVSSKKIEAAGFSFLFPGIDGALVDLTKN
;
A
#
# COMPACT_ATOMS: atom_id res chain seq x y z
N GLN A 1 24.62 25.91 9.77
CA GLN A 1 24.37 24.49 10.05
C GLN A 1 22.91 24.35 10.48
N ASN A 2 22.15 23.45 9.84
CA ASN A 2 20.78 23.15 10.28
C ASN A 2 20.80 22.06 11.36
N ASN A 3 19.81 22.08 12.26
CA ASN A 3 19.68 21.12 13.36
C ASN A 3 18.93 19.83 12.97
N VAL A 4 18.79 19.54 11.67
CA VAL A 4 18.13 18.32 11.19
C VAL A 4 18.95 17.11 11.58
N LYS A 5 18.37 16.18 12.35
CA LYS A 5 19.01 14.94 12.82
C LYS A 5 18.63 13.74 11.95
N ALA A 6 17.42 13.74 11.40
CA ALA A 6 16.90 12.65 10.60
C ALA A 6 16.09 13.16 9.42
N VAL A 7 16.06 12.35 8.36
CA VAL A 7 15.19 12.54 7.19
C VAL A 7 14.36 11.27 7.03
N ILE A 8 13.04 11.41 7.00
CA ILE A 8 12.11 10.31 6.76
C ILE A 8 11.46 10.59 5.41
N SER A 9 11.74 9.72 4.44
CA SER A 9 11.26 9.84 3.06
C SER A 9 10.16 8.84 2.78
N SER A 10 9.13 9.26 2.04
CA SER A 10 8.17 8.33 1.46
C SER A 10 8.72 7.76 0.16
N SER A 11 8.54 6.48 -0.04
CA SER A 11 8.66 5.75 -1.30
C SER A 11 7.39 4.92 -1.49
N ALA A 12 7.36 3.99 -2.44
CA ALA A 12 6.19 3.17 -2.69
C ALA A 12 6.57 1.70 -2.93
N ILE A 13 5.64 0.79 -2.62
CA ILE A 13 5.79 -0.63 -2.96
C ILE A 13 5.79 -0.89 -4.47
N GLY A 14 5.50 0.13 -5.29
CA GLY A 14 5.77 0.12 -6.73
C GLY A 14 7.23 -0.15 -7.08
N TYR A 15 8.14 -0.02 -6.10
CA TYR A 15 9.54 -0.47 -6.17
C TYR A 15 9.63 -1.96 -6.56
N TYR A 16 8.70 -2.78 -6.05
CA TYR A 16 8.64 -4.22 -6.33
C TYR A 16 7.82 -4.51 -7.58
N GLY A 17 8.18 -5.59 -8.24
CA GLY A 17 7.45 -6.12 -9.38
C GLY A 17 6.18 -6.91 -9.00
N PRO A 18 5.62 -7.64 -9.96
CA PRO A 18 4.57 -8.60 -9.68
C PRO A 18 5.09 -9.76 -8.82
N ASP A 19 4.15 -10.38 -8.06
CA ASP A 19 4.46 -11.56 -7.25
C ASP A 19 5.16 -12.64 -8.10
N LYS A 20 6.16 -13.28 -7.49
CA LYS A 20 6.86 -14.44 -8.05
C LYS A 20 5.96 -15.68 -8.00
N ASP A 21 6.27 -16.70 -8.78
CA ASP A 21 5.60 -18.00 -8.71
C ASP A 21 6.63 -19.06 -8.25
N PRO A 22 6.44 -19.72 -7.10
CA PRO A 22 5.37 -19.51 -6.10
C PRO A 22 5.48 -18.16 -5.39
N PRO A 23 4.37 -17.58 -4.92
CA PRO A 23 4.36 -16.26 -4.31
C PRO A 23 5.09 -16.27 -2.96
N VAL A 24 6.10 -15.41 -2.85
CA VAL A 24 6.82 -15.10 -1.61
C VAL A 24 6.71 -13.61 -1.38
N PRO A 25 6.26 -13.16 -0.19
CA PRO A 25 6.14 -11.73 0.08
C PRO A 25 7.47 -11.00 -0.07
N PHE A 26 7.48 -9.89 -0.79
CA PHE A 26 8.66 -9.05 -0.93
C PHE A 26 9.08 -8.48 0.42
N SER A 27 10.37 -8.51 0.66
CA SER A 27 11.06 -7.88 1.78
C SER A 27 11.82 -6.63 1.32
N GLU A 28 12.36 -5.87 2.26
CA GLU A 28 13.16 -4.68 1.96
C GLU A 28 14.48 -5.00 1.25
N GLU A 29 14.92 -6.25 1.31
CA GLU A 29 16.15 -6.75 0.67
C GLU A 29 15.95 -7.16 -0.79
N ASP A 30 14.69 -7.29 -1.24
CA ASP A 30 14.40 -7.61 -2.64
C ASP A 30 14.76 -6.44 -3.57
N PRO A 31 15.28 -6.72 -4.78
CA PRO A 31 15.66 -5.68 -5.73
C PRO A 31 14.46 -4.93 -6.31
N ALA A 32 14.73 -3.76 -6.88
CA ALA A 32 13.75 -3.02 -7.64
C ALA A 32 13.33 -3.78 -8.90
N ASP A 33 12.06 -3.63 -9.28
CA ASP A 33 11.58 -4.06 -10.57
C ASP A 33 12.15 -3.18 -11.70
N ASN A 34 12.39 -3.80 -12.86
CA ASN A 34 12.98 -3.12 -14.03
C ASN A 34 11.96 -2.33 -14.86
N HIS A 35 10.66 -2.36 -14.49
CA HIS A 35 9.63 -1.58 -15.16
C HIS A 35 9.53 -0.16 -14.61
N PHE A 36 8.77 0.68 -15.28
CA PHE A 36 8.68 2.12 -15.02
C PHE A 36 8.54 2.51 -13.55
N LEU A 37 7.63 1.88 -12.80
CA LEU A 37 7.42 2.23 -11.39
C LEU A 37 8.58 1.79 -10.50
N GLY A 38 9.12 0.58 -10.71
CA GLY A 38 10.26 0.09 -9.95
C GLY A 38 11.47 0.98 -10.14
N GLU A 39 11.78 1.31 -11.39
CA GLU A 39 12.87 2.21 -11.74
C GLU A 39 12.66 3.62 -11.17
N THR A 40 11.44 4.16 -11.25
CA THR A 40 11.10 5.47 -10.69
C THR A 40 11.30 5.50 -9.18
N CYS A 41 10.82 4.47 -8.45
CA CYS A 41 11.02 4.36 -7.01
C CYS A 41 12.50 4.21 -6.65
N ARG A 42 13.27 3.42 -7.43
CA ARG A 42 14.71 3.25 -7.26
C ARG A 42 15.45 4.58 -7.38
N LEU A 43 15.22 5.31 -8.46
CA LEU A 43 15.83 6.62 -8.69
C LEU A 43 15.44 7.63 -7.58
N TRP A 44 14.20 7.58 -7.13
CA TRP A 44 13.74 8.41 -6.02
C TRP A 44 14.49 8.08 -4.73
N GLU A 45 14.59 6.80 -4.37
CA GLU A 45 15.33 6.38 -3.17
C GLU A 45 16.83 6.68 -3.29
N GLU A 46 17.45 6.57 -4.48
CA GLU A 46 18.83 6.92 -4.72
C GLU A 46 19.09 8.43 -4.58
N SER A 47 18.17 9.26 -5.04
CA SER A 47 18.31 10.72 -4.97
C SER A 47 18.47 11.27 -3.55
N ILE A 48 17.97 10.54 -2.55
CA ILE A 48 18.01 10.95 -1.14
C ILE A 48 19.20 10.33 -0.36
N GLN A 49 19.91 9.35 -0.93
CA GLN A 49 21.06 8.71 -0.27
C GLN A 49 22.16 9.68 0.19
N PRO A 50 22.46 10.79 -0.52
CA PRO A 50 23.47 11.75 -0.07
C PRO A 50 23.23 12.32 1.33
N VAL A 51 22.00 12.22 1.87
CA VAL A 51 21.70 12.58 3.26
C VAL A 51 22.58 11.85 4.26
N LYS A 52 22.96 10.60 3.96
CA LYS A 52 23.82 9.78 4.84
C LYS A 52 25.23 10.34 4.95
N SER A 53 25.79 10.92 3.87
CA SER A 53 27.11 11.55 3.90
C SER A 53 27.18 12.81 4.78
N LEU A 54 26.01 13.37 5.12
CA LEU A 54 25.87 14.48 6.07
C LEU A 54 25.72 14.02 7.53
N ASN A 55 26.00 12.75 7.83
CA ASN A 55 25.79 12.13 9.15
C ASN A 55 24.37 12.28 9.68
N LYS A 56 23.37 12.25 8.79
CA LYS A 56 21.95 12.28 9.14
C LYS A 56 21.36 10.88 9.01
N ARG A 57 20.50 10.53 9.95
CA ARG A 57 19.73 9.29 9.88
C ARG A 57 18.73 9.36 8.72
N LEU A 58 18.67 8.34 7.88
CA LEU A 58 17.75 8.26 6.76
C LEU A 58 16.82 7.06 6.95
N VAL A 59 15.52 7.32 6.96
CA VAL A 59 14.49 6.27 6.91
C VAL A 59 13.68 6.45 5.63
N ILE A 60 13.46 5.36 4.91
CA ILE A 60 12.63 5.31 3.71
C ILE A 60 11.46 4.38 3.98
N LEU A 61 10.23 4.87 3.81
CA LEU A 61 9.02 4.09 3.97
C LEU A 61 8.43 3.78 2.59
N ARG A 62 8.55 2.52 2.15
CA ARG A 62 7.90 2.01 0.93
C ARG A 62 6.44 1.78 1.22
N THR A 63 5.61 2.75 0.89
CA THR A 63 4.20 2.78 1.25
C THR A 63 3.37 1.91 0.32
N GLY A 64 2.54 1.04 0.91
CA GLY A 64 1.50 0.28 0.21
C GLY A 64 0.31 1.15 -0.18
N ILE A 65 -0.79 0.51 -0.57
CA ILE A 65 -2.03 1.23 -0.89
C ILE A 65 -2.61 1.84 0.38
N ALA A 66 -2.41 3.14 0.58
CA ALA A 66 -2.95 3.86 1.72
C ALA A 66 -4.49 3.99 1.60
N LEU A 67 -5.19 3.43 2.58
CA LEU A 67 -6.65 3.52 2.67
C LEU A 67 -7.03 4.69 3.58
N SER A 68 -7.84 5.63 3.03
CA SER A 68 -8.30 6.84 3.74
C SER A 68 -9.74 7.13 3.39
N ALA A 69 -10.53 7.55 4.39
CA ALA A 69 -11.89 8.05 4.20
C ALA A 69 -11.94 9.36 3.40
N LYS A 70 -10.84 10.13 3.39
CA LYS A 70 -10.77 11.45 2.73
C LYS A 70 -10.45 11.38 1.23
N GLY A 71 -10.29 10.18 0.65
CA GLY A 71 -9.99 10.05 -0.78
C GLY A 71 -9.01 8.91 -1.09
N GLY A 72 -8.34 9.01 -2.26
CA GLY A 72 -7.40 7.99 -2.71
C GLY A 72 -8.08 6.69 -3.15
N ALA A 73 -7.38 5.56 -3.03
CA ALA A 73 -7.84 4.28 -3.55
C ALA A 73 -9.19 3.83 -2.97
N LEU A 74 -9.45 4.06 -1.67
CA LEU A 74 -10.70 3.66 -1.04
C LEU A 74 -11.92 4.35 -1.68
N ALA A 75 -11.79 5.62 -2.03
CA ALA A 75 -12.88 6.37 -2.68
C ALA A 75 -13.25 5.74 -4.04
N GLU A 76 -12.26 5.25 -4.80
CA GLU A 76 -12.51 4.59 -6.08
C GLU A 76 -13.27 3.26 -5.92
N PHE A 77 -12.97 2.50 -4.86
CA PHE A 77 -13.76 1.31 -4.52
C PHE A 77 -15.20 1.66 -4.08
N ILE A 78 -15.38 2.75 -3.35
CA ILE A 78 -16.69 3.17 -2.83
C ILE A 78 -17.62 3.67 -3.95
N LYS A 79 -17.10 4.35 -4.98
CA LYS A 79 -17.91 4.95 -6.05
C LYS A 79 -18.94 3.98 -6.65
N PRO A 80 -18.57 2.81 -7.21
CA PRO A 80 -19.54 1.86 -7.75
C PRO A 80 -20.42 1.23 -6.67
N ILE A 81 -19.91 1.05 -5.43
CA ILE A 81 -20.67 0.46 -4.32
C ILE A 81 -21.83 1.36 -3.91
N ARG A 82 -21.72 2.68 -4.03
CA ARG A 82 -22.84 3.60 -3.79
C ARG A 82 -24.07 3.26 -4.65
N TRP A 83 -23.84 2.76 -5.86
CA TRP A 83 -24.86 2.30 -6.80
C TRP A 83 -25.21 0.81 -6.63
N GLY A 84 -24.75 0.17 -5.57
CA GLY A 84 -25.03 -1.24 -5.30
C GLY A 84 -24.15 -2.21 -6.11
N ILE A 85 -23.06 -1.74 -6.74
CA ILE A 85 -22.17 -2.56 -7.57
C ILE A 85 -20.83 -2.73 -6.88
N ALA A 86 -20.50 -3.97 -6.49
CA ALA A 86 -19.17 -4.34 -6.04
C ALA A 86 -18.30 -4.69 -7.26
N ALA A 87 -17.61 -3.70 -7.81
CA ALA A 87 -16.80 -3.82 -9.02
C ALA A 87 -15.45 -4.51 -8.72
N ILE A 88 -15.34 -5.79 -9.06
CA ILE A 88 -14.15 -6.60 -8.89
C ILE A 88 -13.30 -6.48 -10.16
N LEU A 89 -12.06 -6.01 -10.03
CA LEU A 89 -11.19 -5.74 -11.18
C LEU A 89 -10.60 -7.06 -11.73
N GLY A 90 -10.77 -7.33 -13.01
CA GLY A 90 -10.27 -8.53 -13.67
C GLY A 90 -10.80 -9.81 -13.01
N ASN A 91 -9.88 -10.72 -12.64
CA ASN A 91 -10.24 -11.96 -11.93
C ASN A 91 -10.41 -11.77 -10.41
N GLY A 92 -10.00 -10.61 -9.86
CA GLY A 92 -10.09 -10.25 -8.46
C GLY A 92 -9.13 -11.00 -7.53
N ARG A 93 -8.22 -11.81 -8.06
CA ARG A 93 -7.24 -12.58 -7.26
C ARG A 93 -6.00 -11.77 -6.90
N GLN A 94 -5.76 -10.66 -7.59
CA GLN A 94 -4.61 -9.81 -7.33
C GLN A 94 -4.59 -9.35 -5.88
N VAL A 95 -3.42 -9.49 -5.27
CA VAL A 95 -3.17 -9.14 -3.88
C VAL A 95 -2.93 -7.65 -3.75
N VAL A 96 -3.56 -7.05 -2.77
CA VAL A 96 -3.44 -5.65 -2.38
C VAL A 96 -2.70 -5.59 -1.04
N SER A 97 -1.47 -5.12 -1.06
CA SER A 97 -0.72 -4.74 0.14
C SER A 97 -1.10 -3.32 0.51
N TRP A 98 -1.86 -3.18 1.56
CA TRP A 98 -2.52 -1.94 1.99
C TRP A 98 -2.00 -1.47 3.35
N ILE A 99 -2.28 -0.23 3.70
CA ILE A 99 -2.08 0.32 5.04
C ILE A 99 -3.21 1.29 5.37
N HIS A 100 -3.66 1.33 6.63
CA HIS A 100 -4.56 2.36 7.12
C HIS A 100 -3.82 3.70 7.22
N VAL A 101 -4.43 4.80 6.78
CA VAL A 101 -3.79 6.12 6.81
C VAL A 101 -3.29 6.52 8.19
N THR A 102 -4.02 6.18 9.25
CA THR A 102 -3.61 6.44 10.63
C THR A 102 -2.33 5.67 10.99
N ASP A 103 -2.23 4.39 10.59
CA ASP A 103 -1.01 3.60 10.85
C ASP A 103 0.17 4.12 10.03
N LEU A 104 -0.07 4.57 8.81
CA LEU A 104 0.96 5.22 8.00
C LEU A 104 1.50 6.48 8.71
N CYS A 105 0.63 7.36 9.16
CA CYS A 105 1.03 8.56 9.91
C CYS A 105 1.79 8.20 11.21
N ARG A 106 1.30 7.20 11.95
CA ARG A 106 1.97 6.72 13.16
C ARG A 106 3.35 6.13 12.86
N MET A 107 3.50 5.46 11.73
CA MET A 107 4.79 4.92 11.31
C MET A 107 5.81 6.01 10.98
N PHE A 108 5.38 7.12 10.35
CA PHE A 108 6.22 8.30 10.17
C PHE A 108 6.65 8.89 11.51
N LEU A 109 5.73 9.09 12.46
CA LEU A 109 6.04 9.58 13.80
C LEU A 109 6.99 8.63 14.53
N TYR A 110 6.71 7.32 14.50
CA TYR A 110 7.57 6.29 15.07
C TYR A 110 8.99 6.33 14.50
N ALA A 111 9.13 6.51 13.18
CA ALA A 111 10.43 6.66 12.54
C ALA A 111 11.16 7.96 12.94
N ILE A 112 10.43 9.04 13.27
CA ILE A 112 11.02 10.28 13.77
C ILE A 112 11.53 10.11 15.19
N GLU A 113 10.71 9.54 16.07
CA GLU A 113 10.95 9.45 17.52
C GLU A 113 11.93 8.33 17.90
N ASN A 114 11.96 7.23 17.14
CA ASN A 114 12.81 6.08 17.44
C ASN A 114 14.13 6.13 16.65
N GLU A 115 15.21 6.51 17.33
CA GLU A 115 16.54 6.61 16.72
C GLU A 115 17.11 5.28 16.21
N LYS A 116 16.60 4.13 16.69
CA LYS A 116 17.01 2.80 16.23
C LYS A 116 16.45 2.44 14.86
N VAL A 117 15.36 3.11 14.43
CA VAL A 117 14.78 2.91 13.09
C VAL A 117 15.64 3.62 12.06
N ASN A 118 16.30 2.86 11.19
CA ASN A 118 17.19 3.38 10.15
C ASN A 118 17.14 2.49 8.90
N GLY A 119 17.26 3.09 7.72
CA GLY A 119 17.21 2.39 6.43
C GLY A 119 15.80 2.28 5.87
N VAL A 120 15.55 1.22 5.08
CA VAL A 120 14.29 1.03 4.35
C VAL A 120 13.34 0.14 5.13
N TYR A 121 12.05 0.50 5.13
CA TYR A 121 10.96 -0.28 5.73
C TYR A 121 9.73 -0.29 4.82
N ASN A 122 9.07 -1.43 4.75
CA ASN A 122 7.78 -1.55 4.08
C ASN A 122 6.65 -1.03 4.99
N ALA A 123 5.94 -0.02 4.52
CA ALA A 123 4.78 0.54 5.21
C ALA A 123 3.49 -0.07 4.67
N VAL A 124 3.25 -1.33 5.06
CA VAL A 124 2.06 -2.13 4.72
C VAL A 124 1.51 -2.81 5.97
N ALA A 125 0.21 -3.03 6.02
CA ALA A 125 -0.42 -3.82 7.09
C ALA A 125 -0.01 -5.30 6.99
N PRO A 126 0.04 -6.03 8.14
CA PRO A 126 0.50 -7.43 8.18
C PRO A 126 -0.33 -8.40 7.35
N SER A 127 -1.60 -8.06 7.11
CA SER A 127 -2.57 -8.94 6.44
C SER A 127 -2.99 -8.38 5.08
N PRO A 128 -2.27 -8.69 3.99
CA PRO A 128 -2.69 -8.31 2.66
C PRO A 128 -4.02 -8.99 2.29
N ILE A 129 -4.74 -8.43 1.32
CA ILE A 129 -6.05 -8.95 0.90
C ILE A 129 -6.16 -8.99 -0.63
N THR A 130 -6.98 -9.89 -1.16
CA THR A 130 -7.30 -9.87 -2.59
C THR A 130 -8.24 -8.71 -2.95
N ASN A 131 -8.15 -8.22 -4.18
CA ASN A 131 -9.09 -7.20 -4.69
C ASN A 131 -10.55 -7.61 -4.51
N ALA A 132 -10.90 -8.85 -4.83
CA ALA A 132 -12.26 -9.36 -4.63
C ALA A 132 -12.65 -9.40 -3.15
N GLY A 133 -11.72 -9.75 -2.27
CA GLY A 133 -11.93 -9.76 -0.82
C GLY A 133 -12.21 -8.36 -0.27
N LEU A 134 -11.36 -7.40 -0.62
CA LEU A 134 -11.51 -5.99 -0.24
C LEU A 134 -12.85 -5.43 -0.71
N THR A 135 -13.15 -5.58 -2.01
CA THR A 135 -14.36 -5.03 -2.64
C THR A 135 -15.63 -5.60 -2.01
N ARG A 136 -15.69 -6.93 -1.78
CA ARG A 136 -16.87 -7.57 -1.17
C ARG A 136 -17.06 -7.20 0.29
N LYS A 137 -15.96 -7.14 1.08
CA LYS A 137 -16.02 -6.72 2.49
C LYS A 137 -16.53 -5.28 2.59
N LEU A 138 -15.99 -4.38 1.80
CA LEU A 138 -16.40 -2.98 1.75
C LEU A 138 -17.86 -2.84 1.32
N ALA A 139 -18.30 -3.56 0.29
CA ALA A 139 -19.70 -3.56 -0.16
C ALA A 139 -20.64 -4.09 0.93
N ARG A 140 -20.23 -5.12 1.68
CA ARG A 140 -21.03 -5.67 2.79
C ARG A 140 -21.19 -4.67 3.93
N ILE A 141 -20.15 -3.91 4.25
CA ILE A 141 -20.21 -2.87 5.29
C ILE A 141 -21.17 -1.75 4.86
N LEU A 142 -21.07 -1.28 3.61
CA LEU A 142 -21.82 -0.11 3.13
C LEU A 142 -23.26 -0.43 2.72
N LYS A 143 -23.56 -1.64 2.26
CA LYS A 143 -24.87 -2.03 1.66
C LYS A 143 -25.48 -3.30 2.28
N GLY A 144 -24.85 -3.90 3.29
CA GLY A 144 -25.32 -5.14 3.88
C GLY A 144 -25.31 -6.28 2.87
N LYS A 145 -26.50 -6.83 2.57
CA LYS A 145 -26.69 -7.90 1.57
C LYS A 145 -27.12 -7.35 0.18
N PHE A 146 -27.40 -6.05 0.08
CA PHE A 146 -27.99 -5.42 -1.11
C PHE A 146 -26.93 -4.87 -2.06
N PHE A 147 -26.11 -5.74 -2.64
CA PHE A 147 -25.19 -5.39 -3.70
C PHE A 147 -24.99 -6.53 -4.69
N LEU A 148 -24.66 -6.18 -5.92
CA LEU A 148 -24.29 -7.12 -6.98
C LEU A 148 -22.76 -7.11 -7.16
N ALA A 149 -22.13 -8.26 -6.98
CA ALA A 149 -20.70 -8.40 -7.27
C ALA A 149 -20.49 -8.67 -8.76
N MET A 150 -19.84 -7.72 -9.46
CA MET A 150 -19.56 -7.80 -10.89
C MET A 150 -18.06 -7.78 -11.16
N ARG A 151 -17.61 -8.60 -12.10
CA ARG A 151 -16.23 -8.55 -12.59
C ARG A 151 -16.12 -7.51 -13.71
N VAL A 152 -15.16 -6.59 -13.59
CA VAL A 152 -14.83 -5.65 -14.65
C VAL A 152 -13.77 -6.29 -15.55
N PRO A 153 -14.07 -6.59 -16.82
CA PRO A 153 -13.13 -7.22 -17.72
C PRO A 153 -11.86 -6.38 -17.93
N VAL A 154 -10.73 -7.06 -18.14
CA VAL A 154 -9.43 -6.40 -18.30
C VAL A 154 -9.42 -5.39 -19.45
N PHE A 155 -10.10 -5.70 -20.57
CA PHE A 155 -10.17 -4.78 -21.72
C PHE A 155 -10.89 -3.47 -21.38
N VAL A 156 -11.93 -3.52 -20.52
CA VAL A 156 -12.63 -2.33 -20.05
C VAL A 156 -11.69 -1.46 -19.19
N LEU A 157 -10.92 -2.10 -18.29
CA LEU A 157 -9.94 -1.40 -17.48
C LEU A 157 -8.85 -0.74 -18.32
N LYS A 158 -8.37 -1.42 -19.37
CA LYS A 158 -7.40 -0.86 -20.32
C LYS A 158 -7.95 0.38 -21.06
N ILE A 159 -9.22 0.36 -21.48
CA ILE A 159 -9.86 1.51 -22.12
C ILE A 159 -10.00 2.68 -21.14
N MET A 160 -10.43 2.41 -19.88
CA MET A 160 -10.68 3.46 -18.89
C MET A 160 -9.40 4.06 -18.29
N MET A 161 -8.36 3.26 -18.06
CA MET A 161 -7.18 3.61 -17.28
C MET A 161 -5.88 3.63 -18.11
N GLY A 162 -5.91 3.13 -19.35
CA GLY A 162 -4.73 3.00 -20.19
C GLY A 162 -3.67 2.10 -19.51
N GLU A 163 -2.42 2.51 -19.58
CA GLU A 163 -1.28 1.78 -18.99
C GLU A 163 -1.37 1.61 -17.47
N ARG A 164 -2.05 2.50 -16.77
CA ARG A 164 -2.29 2.40 -15.32
C ARG A 164 -3.09 1.15 -14.93
N SER A 165 -3.79 0.53 -15.89
CA SER A 165 -4.50 -0.72 -15.66
C SER A 165 -3.58 -1.88 -15.27
N ILE A 166 -2.31 -1.86 -15.69
CA ILE A 166 -1.31 -2.87 -15.36
C ILE A 166 -1.10 -2.90 -13.84
N GLU A 167 -0.98 -1.72 -13.22
CA GLU A 167 -0.73 -1.61 -11.77
C GLU A 167 -1.91 -2.08 -10.92
N VAL A 168 -3.15 -1.80 -11.32
CA VAL A 168 -4.34 -2.25 -10.56
C VAL A 168 -4.65 -3.74 -10.75
N LEU A 169 -4.07 -4.37 -11.77
CA LEU A 169 -4.21 -5.79 -12.04
C LEU A 169 -3.03 -6.63 -11.51
N LYS A 170 -1.94 -5.98 -11.14
CA LYS A 170 -0.74 -6.62 -10.59
C LYS A 170 -0.97 -7.06 -9.14
N SER A 171 -0.51 -8.25 -8.79
CA SER A 171 -0.32 -8.66 -7.40
C SER A 171 1.05 -8.20 -6.93
N THR A 172 1.13 -7.56 -5.78
CA THR A 172 2.40 -7.23 -5.11
C THR A 172 2.22 -7.49 -3.63
N THR A 173 2.63 -8.69 -3.20
CA THR A 173 2.54 -9.12 -1.80
C THR A 173 3.79 -8.67 -1.06
N VAL A 174 3.64 -7.82 -0.05
CA VAL A 174 4.76 -7.19 0.66
C VAL A 174 4.69 -7.51 2.14
N SER A 175 5.86 -7.77 2.74
CA SER A 175 6.01 -8.13 4.15
C SER A 175 6.19 -6.87 5.02
N SER A 176 5.50 -6.82 6.17
CA SER A 176 5.67 -5.81 7.23
C SER A 176 6.63 -6.25 8.34
N LYS A 177 7.18 -7.47 8.26
CA LYS A 177 7.92 -8.11 9.37
C LYS A 177 9.07 -7.27 9.91
N LYS A 178 9.76 -6.52 9.05
CA LYS A 178 10.91 -5.71 9.47
C LYS A 178 10.50 -4.56 10.40
N ILE A 179 9.43 -3.85 10.08
CA ILE A 179 8.95 -2.74 10.93
C ILE A 179 8.30 -3.27 12.22
N GLU A 180 7.64 -4.42 12.18
CA GLU A 180 7.13 -5.11 13.37
C GLU A 180 8.27 -5.56 14.29
N ALA A 181 9.33 -6.16 13.74
CA ALA A 181 10.53 -6.52 14.48
C ALA A 181 11.27 -5.31 15.07
N ALA A 182 11.14 -4.13 14.44
CA ALA A 182 11.64 -2.87 14.99
C ALA A 182 10.76 -2.32 16.13
N GLY A 183 9.65 -2.98 16.48
CA GLY A 183 8.76 -2.65 17.60
C GLY A 183 7.53 -1.81 17.24
N PHE A 184 7.26 -1.56 15.96
CA PHE A 184 6.03 -0.87 15.56
C PHE A 184 4.80 -1.76 15.72
N SER A 185 3.75 -1.24 16.35
CA SER A 185 2.47 -1.93 16.53
C SER A 185 1.37 -1.24 15.74
N PHE A 186 0.71 -2.00 14.85
CA PHE A 186 -0.40 -1.53 14.05
C PHE A 186 -1.68 -1.39 14.89
N LEU A 187 -2.44 -0.32 14.69
CA LEU A 187 -3.82 -0.19 15.19
C LEU A 187 -4.79 -1.01 14.34
N PHE A 188 -4.51 -1.10 13.04
CA PHE A 188 -5.34 -1.80 12.07
C PHE A 188 -4.54 -2.89 11.34
N PRO A 189 -4.18 -4.00 12.03
CA PRO A 189 -3.40 -5.08 11.41
C PRO A 189 -4.21 -5.88 10.39
N GLY A 190 -5.55 -5.84 10.47
CA GLY A 190 -6.48 -6.54 9.60
C GLY A 190 -7.48 -5.62 8.94
N ILE A 191 -7.90 -6.00 7.72
CA ILE A 191 -8.75 -5.17 6.86
C ILE A 191 -10.14 -4.89 7.43
N ASP A 192 -10.71 -5.82 8.21
CA ASP A 192 -12.08 -5.67 8.72
C ASP A 192 -12.20 -4.47 9.66
N GLY A 193 -11.30 -4.36 10.64
CA GLY A 193 -11.26 -3.21 11.55
C GLY A 193 -10.96 -1.90 10.81
N ALA A 194 -10.04 -1.94 9.85
CA ALA A 194 -9.70 -0.78 9.03
C ALA A 194 -10.91 -0.27 8.22
N LEU A 195 -11.63 -1.15 7.53
CA LEU A 195 -12.80 -0.75 6.73
C LEU A 195 -13.94 -0.23 7.61
N VAL A 196 -14.18 -0.84 8.77
CA VAL A 196 -15.19 -0.34 9.72
C VAL A 196 -14.84 1.07 10.18
N ASP A 197 -13.59 1.33 10.53
CA ASP A 197 -13.14 2.68 10.93
C ASP A 197 -13.27 3.70 9.80
N LEU A 198 -12.79 3.38 8.61
CA LEU A 198 -12.79 4.27 7.44
C LEU A 198 -14.17 4.53 6.84
N THR A 199 -15.20 3.75 7.20
CA THR A 199 -16.57 3.91 6.73
C THR A 199 -17.53 4.47 7.79
N LYS A 200 -17.04 4.69 9.02
CA LYS A 200 -17.77 5.45 10.02
C LYS A 200 -17.85 6.90 9.57
N ASN A 201 -19.06 7.40 9.36
CA ASN A 201 -19.36 8.82 9.13
C ASN A 201 -19.30 9.59 10.44
#